data_6ff851891d93ddf2fe99e96f323cb1a1
#
_entry.id   6ff851891d93ddf2fe99e96f323cb1a1
#
_cell.length_a   1.000
_cell.length_b   1.000
_cell.length_c   1.000
_cell.angle_alpha   90.00
_cell.angle_beta   90.00
_cell.angle_gamma   90.00
#
_symmetry.space_group_name_H-M   'P 1'
#
loop_
_entity.id
_entity.type
_entity.pdbx_description
1 polymer ?
#
loop_
_entity_poly.entity_id
_entity_poly.type
_entity_poly.pdbx_seq_one_letter_code
_entity_poly.pdbx_strand_id
1 'polypeptide(L)'
;MQRVIEYLFRSILCVVLLLTGWALLRIFVCDQFVVPSESMSPTLIAGDRILANKLVAGARIYKKIEFGKDIPLRSFRMPGLREVHPNDVVIFNAPRGYDRGRIEFRINYVYTKRCIGAPGDSISIREGYFHNNRHTAPIGNLDQQRRLNRTPDSLIPRKVLRT
;
A
#
# COMPACT_ATOMS: atom_id res chain seq x y z
N MET A 1 52.25 7.02 -6.09
CA MET A 1 51.53 6.35 -4.97
C MET A 1 50.41 7.24 -4.42
N GLN A 2 50.67 8.47 -4.03
CA GLN A 2 49.63 9.39 -3.47
C GLN A 2 48.44 9.64 -4.41
N ARG A 3 48.64 9.90 -5.69
CA ARG A 3 47.54 10.09 -6.66
C ARG A 3 46.63 8.88 -6.81
N VAL A 4 47.19 7.66 -6.77
CA VAL A 4 46.39 6.43 -6.86
C VAL A 4 45.49 6.29 -5.61
N ILE A 5 46.04 6.56 -4.43
CA ILE A 5 45.28 6.55 -3.16
C ILE A 5 44.17 7.57 -3.19
N GLU A 6 44.42 8.77 -3.71
CA GLU A 6 43.44 9.84 -3.84
C GLU A 6 42.28 9.45 -4.79
N TYR A 7 42.58 8.85 -5.95
CA TYR A 7 41.55 8.34 -6.87
C TYR A 7 40.72 7.22 -6.25
N LEU A 8 41.36 6.29 -5.56
CA LEU A 8 40.68 5.21 -4.85
C LEU A 8 39.74 5.77 -3.78
N PHE A 9 40.20 6.71 -2.98
CA PHE A 9 39.39 7.35 -1.95
C PHE A 9 38.16 8.08 -2.53
N ARG A 10 38.37 8.85 -3.60
CA ARG A 10 37.28 9.54 -4.30
C ARG A 10 36.26 8.55 -4.88
N SER A 11 36.73 7.46 -5.49
CA SER A 11 35.86 6.43 -6.05
C SER A 11 35.02 5.75 -4.96
N ILE A 12 35.63 5.38 -3.84
CA ILE A 12 34.92 4.79 -2.70
C ILE A 12 33.89 5.79 -2.16
N LEU A 13 34.26 7.06 -1.98
CA LEU A 13 33.36 8.10 -1.51
C LEU A 13 32.16 8.27 -2.44
N CYS A 14 32.37 8.30 -3.77
CA CYS A 14 31.29 8.38 -4.75
C CYS A 14 30.34 7.17 -4.64
N VAL A 15 30.88 5.96 -4.52
CA VAL A 15 30.06 4.74 -4.37
C VAL A 15 29.23 4.80 -3.09
N VAL A 16 29.82 5.20 -1.97
CA VAL A 16 29.11 5.35 -0.68
C VAL A 16 28.01 6.38 -0.78
N LEU A 17 28.26 7.53 -1.40
CA LEU A 17 27.25 8.58 -1.59
C LEU A 17 26.10 8.10 -2.49
N LEU A 18 26.39 7.39 -3.57
CA LEU A 18 25.36 6.82 -4.45
C LEU A 18 24.49 5.78 -3.73
N LEU A 19 25.11 4.86 -3.00
CA LEU A 19 24.36 3.85 -2.22
C LEU A 19 23.50 4.48 -1.13
N THR A 20 24.05 5.48 -0.42
CA THR A 20 23.32 6.22 0.60
C THR A 20 22.15 6.97 -0.01
N GLY A 21 22.37 7.70 -1.11
CA GLY A 21 21.32 8.40 -1.84
C GLY A 21 20.21 7.46 -2.32
N TRP A 22 20.58 6.32 -2.89
CA TRP A 22 19.61 5.29 -3.30
C TRP A 22 18.81 4.71 -2.12
N ALA A 23 19.47 4.43 -1.00
CA ALA A 23 18.81 3.95 0.21
C ALA A 23 17.81 4.98 0.76
N LEU A 24 18.22 6.26 0.84
CA LEU A 24 17.33 7.35 1.28
C LEU A 24 16.12 7.49 0.34
N LEU A 25 16.33 7.41 -0.97
CA LEU A 25 15.24 7.45 -1.94
C LEU A 25 14.25 6.31 -1.70
N ARG A 26 14.73 5.08 -1.49
CA ARG A 26 13.87 3.92 -1.20
C ARG A 26 13.14 4.03 0.13
N ILE A 27 13.74 4.60 1.14
CA ILE A 27 13.13 4.75 2.46
C ILE A 27 12.05 5.84 2.45
N PHE A 28 12.35 7.01 1.89
CA PHE A 28 11.53 8.19 2.05
C PHE A 28 10.65 8.53 0.85
N VAL A 29 11.07 8.22 -0.36
CA VAL A 29 10.41 8.72 -1.58
C VAL A 29 9.56 7.64 -2.24
N CYS A 30 10.16 6.52 -2.60
CA CYS A 30 9.45 5.50 -3.37
C CYS A 30 9.95 4.09 -3.06
N ASP A 31 9.08 3.12 -3.30
CA ASP A 31 9.42 1.71 -3.21
C ASP A 31 8.71 0.92 -4.30
N GLN A 32 9.30 -0.21 -4.68
CA GLN A 32 8.79 -1.06 -5.74
C GLN A 32 8.14 -2.31 -5.15
N PHE A 33 6.95 -2.63 -5.65
CA PHE A 33 6.20 -3.83 -5.28
C PHE A 33 5.75 -4.58 -6.52
N VAL A 34 5.60 -5.89 -6.37
CA VAL A 34 4.97 -6.75 -7.38
C VAL A 34 3.55 -7.07 -6.91
N VAL A 35 2.58 -6.93 -7.78
CA VAL A 35 1.16 -7.24 -7.49
C VAL A 35 0.99 -8.76 -7.41
N PRO A 36 0.61 -9.32 -6.24
CA PRO A 36 0.58 -10.77 -6.06
C PRO A 36 -0.72 -11.44 -6.53
N SER A 37 -1.77 -10.66 -6.78
CA SER A 37 -3.11 -11.22 -7.06
C SER A 37 -3.93 -10.35 -8.01
N GLU A 38 -4.94 -10.95 -8.62
CA GLU A 38 -5.84 -10.29 -9.58
C GLU A 38 -6.94 -9.45 -8.93
N SER A 39 -6.92 -9.27 -7.61
CA SER A 39 -8.00 -8.59 -6.89
C SER A 39 -8.19 -7.11 -7.24
N MET A 40 -7.25 -6.53 -8.01
CA MET A 40 -7.30 -5.17 -8.54
C MET A 40 -7.51 -5.13 -10.06
N SER A 41 -7.72 -6.29 -10.70
CA SER A 41 -8.01 -6.36 -12.13
C SER A 41 -9.30 -5.57 -12.47
N PRO A 42 -9.36 -4.91 -13.64
CA PRO A 42 -8.33 -4.78 -14.66
C PRO A 42 -7.32 -3.67 -14.42
N THR A 43 -7.45 -2.89 -13.33
CA THR A 43 -6.57 -1.73 -13.04
C THR A 43 -5.11 -2.16 -12.82
N LEU A 44 -4.91 -3.25 -12.11
CA LEU A 44 -3.61 -3.89 -11.88
C LEU A 44 -3.78 -5.39 -12.04
N ILE A 45 -2.84 -6.02 -12.74
CA ILE A 45 -2.84 -7.46 -13.03
C ILE A 45 -1.77 -8.12 -12.18
N ALA A 46 -1.97 -9.40 -11.83
CA ALA A 46 -0.96 -10.18 -11.12
C ALA A 46 0.36 -10.21 -11.92
N GLY A 47 1.48 -9.90 -11.26
CA GLY A 47 2.80 -9.78 -11.88
C GLY A 47 3.21 -8.36 -12.24
N ASP A 48 2.29 -7.39 -12.26
CA ASP A 48 2.64 -5.99 -12.49
C ASP A 48 3.62 -5.48 -11.45
N ARG A 49 4.58 -4.68 -11.90
CA ARG A 49 5.51 -3.95 -11.03
C ARG A 49 5.00 -2.52 -10.85
N ILE A 50 4.71 -2.17 -9.62
CA ILE A 50 4.18 -0.86 -9.25
C ILE A 50 5.18 -0.09 -8.41
N LEU A 51 5.21 1.22 -8.59
CA LEU A 51 6.01 2.13 -7.79
C LEU A 51 5.10 2.84 -6.79
N ALA A 52 5.33 2.59 -5.50
CA ALA A 52 4.62 3.27 -4.43
C ALA A 52 5.27 4.62 -4.12
N ASN A 53 4.51 5.69 -4.25
CA ASN A 53 4.94 7.02 -3.82
C ASN A 53 4.72 7.16 -2.31
N LYS A 54 5.80 7.14 -1.54
CA LYS A 54 5.76 7.26 -0.07
C LYS A 54 5.56 8.70 0.40
N LEU A 55 5.82 9.69 -0.43
CA LEU A 55 5.65 11.10 -0.08
C LEU A 55 4.17 11.45 0.18
N VAL A 56 3.25 10.80 -0.50
CA VAL A 56 1.81 11.05 -0.34
C VAL A 56 1.37 10.83 1.10
N ALA A 57 1.58 9.64 1.63
CA ALA A 57 1.11 9.27 2.97
C ALA A 57 2.21 9.38 4.05
N GLY A 58 3.40 9.82 3.68
CA GLY A 58 4.59 9.86 4.54
C GLY A 58 5.29 8.51 4.68
N ALA A 59 6.60 8.56 4.81
CA ALA A 59 7.42 7.37 5.03
C ALA A 59 7.14 6.74 6.40
N ARG A 60 7.18 5.41 6.45
CA ARG A 60 7.06 4.67 7.71
C ARG A 60 8.45 4.31 8.23
N ILE A 61 8.76 4.74 9.45
CA ILE A 61 10.03 4.48 10.12
C ILE A 61 9.81 3.43 11.21
N TYR A 62 10.56 2.34 11.15
CA TYR A 62 10.51 1.28 12.14
C TYR A 62 11.55 1.52 13.23
N LYS A 63 11.14 1.42 14.51
CA LYS A 63 12.04 1.64 15.67
C LYS A 63 12.99 0.46 15.90
N LYS A 64 12.55 -0.75 15.56
CA LYS A 64 13.36 -1.97 15.61
C LYS A 64 13.03 -2.81 14.39
N ILE A 65 14.05 -3.33 13.74
CA ILE A 65 13.93 -4.28 12.65
C ILE A 65 14.37 -5.62 13.19
N GLU A 66 13.41 -6.45 13.60
CA GLU A 66 13.68 -7.83 14.00
C GLU A 66 13.19 -8.74 12.88
N PHE A 67 14.15 -9.37 12.18
CA PHE A 67 13.85 -10.32 11.13
C PHE A 67 13.48 -11.67 11.75
N GLY A 68 12.34 -12.24 11.34
CA GLY A 68 12.01 -13.64 11.58
C GLY A 68 11.09 -13.99 12.77
N LYS A 69 10.54 -13.01 13.50
CA LYS A 69 9.54 -13.26 14.56
C LYS A 69 8.28 -12.46 14.33
N ASP A 70 7.12 -13.03 14.69
CA ASP A 70 5.82 -12.35 14.71
C ASP A 70 5.75 -11.35 15.89
N ILE A 71 6.70 -10.40 15.95
CA ILE A 71 6.75 -9.37 16.99
C ILE A 71 6.03 -8.13 16.49
N PRO A 72 5.19 -7.48 17.32
CA PRO A 72 4.54 -6.24 16.96
C PRO A 72 5.58 -5.15 16.71
N LEU A 73 5.70 -4.74 15.46
CA LEU A 73 6.67 -3.74 15.02
C LEU A 73 6.21 -2.35 15.42
N ARG A 74 6.93 -1.73 16.32
CA ARG A 74 6.72 -0.32 16.65
C ARG A 74 7.24 0.54 15.50
N SER A 75 6.34 1.25 14.85
CA SER A 75 6.67 2.19 13.79
C SER A 75 5.94 3.51 14.01
N PHE A 76 6.49 4.58 13.48
CA PHE A 76 5.77 5.84 13.32
C PHE A 76 5.75 6.22 11.83
N ARG A 77 4.77 7.00 11.44
CA ARG A 77 4.65 7.52 10.08
C ARG A 77 4.99 9.01 10.09
N MET A 78 5.84 9.41 9.17
CA MET A 78 6.12 10.82 8.92
C MET A 78 4.88 11.50 8.31
N PRO A 79 4.73 12.82 8.48
CA PRO A 79 3.69 13.56 7.76
C PRO A 79 3.83 13.35 6.25
N GLY A 80 2.71 13.15 5.58
CA GLY A 80 2.64 13.07 4.12
C GLY A 80 2.35 14.43 3.49
N LEU A 81 2.50 14.52 2.17
CA LEU A 81 2.20 15.74 1.41
C LEU A 81 0.70 15.97 1.25
N ARG A 82 -0.10 14.90 1.29
CA ARG A 82 -1.57 14.97 1.25
C ARG A 82 -2.19 13.74 1.93
N GLU A 83 -3.47 13.85 2.21
CA GLU A 83 -4.27 12.73 2.68
C GLU A 83 -4.62 11.77 1.53
N VAL A 84 -4.97 10.54 1.91
CA VAL A 84 -5.48 9.54 0.98
C VAL A 84 -6.94 9.85 0.68
N HIS A 85 -7.30 9.89 -0.59
CA HIS A 85 -8.66 10.16 -1.04
C HIS A 85 -9.35 8.91 -1.60
N PRO A 86 -10.68 8.90 -1.68
CA PRO A 86 -11.39 7.87 -2.42
C PRO A 86 -10.88 7.74 -3.85
N ASN A 87 -10.83 6.52 -4.35
CA ASN A 87 -10.22 6.08 -5.61
C ASN A 87 -8.68 6.00 -5.63
N ASP A 88 -7.95 6.50 -4.65
CA ASP A 88 -6.51 6.24 -4.57
C ASP A 88 -6.24 4.74 -4.46
N VAL A 89 -5.23 4.27 -5.17
CA VAL A 89 -4.70 2.92 -4.98
C VAL A 89 -3.65 2.97 -3.88
N VAL A 90 -3.92 2.28 -2.79
CA VAL A 90 -3.08 2.29 -1.59
C VAL A 90 -2.41 0.94 -1.36
N ILE A 91 -1.15 0.99 -0.93
CA ILE A 91 -0.39 -0.16 -0.50
C ILE A 91 -0.26 -0.10 1.01
N PHE A 92 -0.67 -1.16 1.69
CA PHE A 92 -0.63 -1.24 3.14
C PHE A 92 -0.26 -2.64 3.62
N ASN A 93 0.33 -2.71 4.81
CA ASN A 93 0.65 -3.99 5.42
C ASN A 93 -0.63 -4.68 5.87
N ALA A 94 -0.70 -6.00 5.66
CA ALA A 94 -1.84 -6.80 6.07
C ALA A 94 -2.09 -6.64 7.58
N PRO A 95 -3.29 -6.19 7.99
CA PRO A 95 -3.67 -6.23 9.38
C PRO A 95 -3.87 -7.71 9.75
N ARG A 96 -3.08 -8.23 10.67
CA ARG A 96 -3.29 -9.56 11.20
C ARG A 96 -3.98 -9.44 12.56
N GLY A 97 -5.26 -9.75 12.59
CA GLY A 97 -5.98 -9.96 13.83
C GLY A 97 -6.22 -11.45 14.00
N TYR A 98 -5.31 -12.18 14.62
CA TYR A 98 -5.59 -13.54 15.08
C TYR A 98 -5.79 -13.62 16.58
N ASP A 99 -5.53 -12.54 17.31
CA ASP A 99 -5.71 -12.53 18.75
C ASP A 99 -6.50 -11.28 19.19
N ARG A 100 -7.75 -11.54 19.59
CA ARG A 100 -8.66 -10.72 20.40
C ARG A 100 -8.32 -9.23 20.53
N GLY A 101 -8.54 -8.47 19.46
CA GLY A 101 -8.59 -7.02 19.52
C GLY A 101 -7.29 -6.26 19.24
N ARG A 102 -6.23 -6.90 18.81
CA ARG A 102 -5.01 -6.22 18.37
C ARG A 102 -4.81 -6.33 16.86
N ILE A 103 -4.67 -5.21 16.21
CA ILE A 103 -4.24 -5.14 14.81
C ILE A 103 -2.73 -5.15 14.78
N GLU A 104 -2.15 -6.27 14.35
CA GLU A 104 -0.71 -6.41 14.11
C GLU A 104 -0.46 -6.38 12.62
N PHE A 105 0.68 -5.80 12.18
CA PHE A 105 1.04 -5.87 10.77
C PHE A 105 2.31 -6.68 10.55
N ARG A 106 2.29 -7.40 9.43
CA ARG A 106 3.48 -8.10 8.93
C ARG A 106 4.19 -7.22 7.91
N ILE A 107 5.51 -7.01 8.11
CA ILE A 107 6.33 -6.27 7.14
C ILE A 107 6.28 -6.92 5.76
N ASN A 108 6.34 -8.24 5.70
CA ASN A 108 6.46 -9.01 4.45
C ASN A 108 5.12 -9.24 3.73
N TYR A 109 3.99 -8.84 4.32
CA TYR A 109 2.67 -8.99 3.72
C TYR A 109 2.06 -7.63 3.43
N VAL A 110 2.01 -7.29 2.15
CA VAL A 110 1.41 -6.05 1.68
C VAL A 110 0.20 -6.34 0.81
N TYR A 111 -0.83 -5.55 0.98
CA TYR A 111 -2.00 -5.53 0.11
C TYR A 111 -2.03 -4.26 -0.70
N THR A 112 -2.46 -4.40 -1.95
CA THR A 112 -2.78 -3.27 -2.83
C THR A 112 -4.28 -3.24 -3.02
N LYS A 113 -4.95 -2.16 -2.59
CA LYS A 113 -6.40 -2.01 -2.70
C LYS A 113 -6.76 -0.57 -3.03
N ARG A 114 -7.97 -0.39 -3.58
CA ARG A 114 -8.52 0.94 -3.85
C ARG A 114 -9.20 1.47 -2.60
N CYS A 115 -8.91 2.73 -2.26
CA CYS A 115 -9.59 3.44 -1.18
C CYS A 115 -11.03 3.75 -1.60
N ILE A 116 -12.01 3.40 -0.77
CA ILE A 116 -13.43 3.70 -1.01
C ILE A 116 -13.93 4.82 -0.11
N GLY A 117 -13.20 5.15 0.94
CA GLY A 117 -13.51 6.27 1.84
C GLY A 117 -12.35 6.63 2.73
N ALA A 118 -12.30 7.89 3.12
CA ALA A 118 -11.34 8.49 4.03
C ALA A 118 -11.93 8.63 5.45
N PRO A 119 -11.12 8.94 6.46
CA PRO A 119 -11.62 9.19 7.81
C PRO A 119 -12.73 10.26 7.83
N GLY A 120 -13.85 9.94 8.49
CA GLY A 120 -15.02 10.80 8.57
C GLY A 120 -16.01 10.68 7.42
N ASP A 121 -15.74 9.82 6.43
CA ASP A 121 -16.71 9.50 5.39
C ASP A 121 -17.72 8.46 5.86
N SER A 122 -18.97 8.60 5.40
CA SER A 122 -19.99 7.58 5.51
C SER A 122 -20.13 6.87 4.16
N ILE A 123 -19.97 5.55 4.18
CA ILE A 123 -20.03 4.74 2.96
C ILE A 123 -21.28 3.86 3.03
N SER A 124 -22.03 3.83 1.96
CA SER A 124 -23.16 2.92 1.77
C SER A 124 -23.04 2.20 0.42
N ILE A 125 -23.69 1.04 0.34
CA ILE A 125 -23.86 0.30 -0.92
C ILE A 125 -25.34 0.36 -1.25
N ARG A 126 -25.66 0.95 -2.40
CA ARG A 126 -27.04 1.03 -2.91
C ARG A 126 -27.06 0.43 -4.30
N GLU A 127 -27.93 -0.53 -4.51
CA GLU A 127 -28.06 -1.20 -5.82
C GLU A 127 -26.73 -1.75 -6.35
N GLY A 128 -25.85 -2.24 -5.45
CA GLY A 128 -24.53 -2.76 -5.81
C GLY A 128 -23.45 -1.71 -6.09
N TYR A 129 -23.76 -0.42 -5.91
CA TYR A 129 -22.79 0.66 -6.11
C TYR A 129 -22.34 1.28 -4.79
N PHE A 130 -21.04 1.66 -4.73
CA PHE A 130 -20.50 2.40 -3.60
C PHE A 130 -20.95 3.87 -3.65
N HIS A 131 -21.47 4.35 -2.54
CA HIS A 131 -21.83 5.75 -2.32
C HIS A 131 -21.05 6.28 -1.12
N ASN A 132 -20.48 7.46 -1.28
CA ASN A 132 -19.80 8.18 -0.21
C ASN A 132 -20.50 9.54 0.00
N ASN A 133 -20.73 9.93 1.23
CA ASN A 133 -21.46 11.16 1.54
C ASN A 133 -20.70 12.44 1.16
N ARG A 134 -19.38 12.38 1.06
CA ARG A 134 -18.52 13.53 0.73
C ARG A 134 -18.02 13.54 -0.70
N HIS A 135 -18.19 12.43 -1.42
CA HIS A 135 -17.71 12.29 -2.80
C HIS A 135 -18.87 11.95 -3.73
N THR A 136 -19.15 12.86 -4.65
CA THR A 136 -20.19 12.67 -5.70
C THR A 136 -19.65 11.89 -6.90
N ALA A 137 -18.33 11.87 -7.08
CA ALA A 137 -17.71 11.12 -8.18
C ALA A 137 -17.84 9.61 -7.97
N PRO A 138 -17.97 8.83 -9.05
CA PRO A 138 -18.03 7.37 -8.97
C PRO A 138 -16.82 6.78 -8.25
N ILE A 139 -17.06 5.86 -7.32
CA ILE A 139 -16.02 5.22 -6.52
C ILE A 139 -15.82 3.78 -7.00
N GLY A 140 -14.56 3.41 -7.17
CA GLY A 140 -14.19 2.06 -7.56
C GLY A 140 -14.36 1.78 -9.05
N ASN A 141 -14.37 0.48 -9.40
CA ASN A 141 -14.57 0.04 -10.77
C ASN A 141 -16.06 -0.15 -11.06
N LEU A 142 -16.65 0.78 -11.79
CA LEU A 142 -18.08 0.76 -12.12
C LEU A 142 -18.49 -0.47 -12.93
N ASP A 143 -17.65 -0.98 -13.82
CA ASP A 143 -18.00 -2.14 -14.64
C ASP A 143 -18.07 -3.41 -13.79
N GLN A 144 -17.20 -3.56 -12.81
CA GLN A 144 -17.30 -4.66 -11.84
C GLN A 144 -18.54 -4.51 -10.97
N GLN A 145 -18.87 -3.31 -10.49
CA GLN A 145 -20.07 -3.05 -9.71
C GLN A 145 -21.33 -3.35 -10.53
N ARG A 146 -21.38 -2.95 -11.79
CA ARG A 146 -22.48 -3.30 -12.73
C ARG A 146 -22.62 -4.80 -12.92
N ARG A 147 -21.49 -5.52 -13.08
CA ARG A 147 -21.51 -7.00 -13.21
C ARG A 147 -22.07 -7.64 -11.96
N LEU A 148 -21.61 -7.22 -10.78
CA LEU A 148 -22.11 -7.74 -9.50
C LEU A 148 -23.61 -7.47 -9.32
N ASN A 149 -24.07 -6.27 -9.66
CA ASN A 149 -25.49 -5.90 -9.58
C ASN A 149 -26.39 -6.77 -10.49
N ARG A 150 -25.85 -7.21 -11.65
CA ARG A 150 -26.57 -8.08 -12.58
C ARG A 150 -26.47 -9.57 -12.23
N THR A 151 -25.60 -9.93 -11.29
CA THR A 151 -25.42 -11.34 -10.89
C THR A 151 -26.51 -11.72 -9.90
N PRO A 152 -27.35 -12.74 -10.17
CA PRO A 152 -28.36 -13.21 -9.24
C PRO A 152 -27.73 -13.62 -7.91
N ASP A 153 -28.41 -13.32 -6.81
CA ASP A 153 -27.94 -13.63 -5.44
C ASP A 153 -27.63 -15.12 -5.24
N SER A 154 -28.29 -15.99 -5.98
CA SER A 154 -28.04 -17.43 -5.96
C SER A 154 -26.63 -17.82 -6.44
N LEU A 155 -26.00 -16.99 -7.27
CA LEU A 155 -24.65 -17.21 -7.81
C LEU A 155 -23.56 -16.52 -6.97
N ILE A 156 -23.92 -15.71 -5.99
CA ILE A 156 -22.96 -15.06 -5.09
C ILE A 156 -22.58 -16.06 -3.98
N PRO A 157 -21.30 -16.45 -3.87
CA PRO A 157 -20.89 -17.38 -2.82
C PRO A 157 -21.25 -16.82 -1.44
N ARG A 158 -22.01 -17.54 -0.65
CA ARG A 158 -22.45 -17.12 0.71
C ARG A 158 -21.30 -16.77 1.66
N LYS A 159 -20.08 -17.15 1.33
CA LYS A 159 -18.88 -16.82 2.08
C LYS A 159 -18.52 -15.33 2.04
N VAL A 160 -19.04 -14.58 1.06
CA VAL A 160 -18.82 -13.12 0.89
C VAL A 160 -19.81 -12.31 1.72
N LEU A 161 -20.94 -12.91 2.12
CA LEU A 161 -22.03 -12.25 2.85
C LEU A 161 -21.91 -12.34 4.38
N ARG A 162 -20.87 -13.00 4.91
CA ARG A 162 -20.63 -13.15 6.34
C ARG A 162 -19.35 -12.43 6.76
N THR A 163 -19.36 -11.12 6.75
CA THR A 163 -18.40 -10.28 7.48
C THR A 163 -19.15 -9.16 8.16
#